data_7b20605e3557623fc99caee73d1bf4c5
#
_entry.id   7b20605e3557623fc99caee73d1bf4c5
#
_cell.length_a   1.000
_cell.length_b   1.000
_cell.length_c   1.000
_cell.angle_alpha   90.00
_cell.angle_beta   90.00
_cell.angle_gamma   90.00
#
_symmetry.space_group_name_H-M   'P 1'
#
loop_
_entity.id
_entity.type
_entity.pdbx_description
1 polymer ?
#
loop_
_entity_poly.entity_id
_entity_poly.type
_entity_poly.pdbx_seq_one_letter_code
_entity_poly.pdbx_strand_id
1 'polypeptide(L)'
;MTIINRVPVWLLVICSIPFLLLALRCASWLRGKMQEANERRILKAHDEAISARLKTLSDDAYLKLLQLYQMQARKMRLMLRDDDMLVQLLFNKQFIRLVSDRQIIIGADTLAHDYLVSEEISEYLSRHSEARP
;
A
#
# COMPACT_ATOMS: atom_id res chain seq x y z
N MET A 1 -29.65 -59.12 11.80
CA MET A 1 -29.30 -58.46 10.53
C MET A 1 -29.70 -57.02 10.59
N THR A 2 -28.76 -56.16 10.50
CA THR A 2 -29.01 -54.74 10.60
C THR A 2 -29.43 -54.16 9.25
N ILE A 3 -30.40 -53.25 9.26
CA ILE A 3 -30.92 -52.59 8.07
C ILE A 3 -29.79 -51.78 7.37
N ILE A 4 -28.77 -51.39 8.10
CA ILE A 4 -27.59 -50.65 7.62
C ILE A 4 -26.88 -51.39 6.49
N ASN A 5 -26.81 -52.72 6.55
CA ASN A 5 -26.16 -53.54 5.52
C ASN A 5 -26.93 -53.59 4.19
N ARG A 6 -28.17 -53.08 4.17
CA ARG A 6 -29.02 -53.04 2.98
C ARG A 6 -29.11 -51.64 2.35
N VAL A 7 -28.46 -50.65 2.96
CA VAL A 7 -28.43 -49.30 2.38
C VAL A 7 -27.65 -49.37 1.08
N PRO A 8 -28.28 -49.03 -0.06
CA PRO A 8 -27.54 -49.06 -1.33
C PRO A 8 -26.43 -48.01 -1.36
N VAL A 9 -25.31 -48.42 -1.99
CA VAL A 9 -24.12 -47.54 -2.12
C VAL A 9 -24.45 -46.24 -2.83
N TRP A 10 -25.38 -46.28 -3.79
CA TRP A 10 -25.79 -45.08 -4.53
C TRP A 10 -26.46 -44.04 -3.60
N LEU A 11 -27.15 -44.46 -2.58
CA LEU A 11 -27.80 -43.59 -1.60
C LEU A 11 -26.74 -42.90 -0.74
N LEU A 12 -25.67 -43.59 -0.34
CA LEU A 12 -24.51 -42.99 0.34
C LEU A 12 -23.79 -41.97 -0.53
N VAL A 13 -23.64 -42.28 -1.81
CA VAL A 13 -23.02 -41.35 -2.77
C VAL A 13 -23.87 -40.09 -2.92
N ILE A 14 -25.18 -40.23 -3.06
CA ILE A 14 -26.10 -39.09 -3.20
C ILE A 14 -26.08 -38.21 -1.96
N CYS A 15 -26.02 -38.81 -0.76
CA CYS A 15 -25.95 -38.05 0.50
C CYS A 15 -24.58 -37.37 0.70
N SER A 16 -23.50 -37.96 0.17
CA SER A 16 -22.15 -37.42 0.32
C SER A 16 -21.90 -36.23 -0.59
N ILE A 17 -22.52 -36.16 -1.77
CA ILE A 17 -22.32 -35.05 -2.73
C ILE A 17 -22.70 -33.70 -2.13
N PRO A 18 -23.92 -33.48 -1.57
CA PRO A 18 -24.25 -32.19 -0.98
C PRO A 18 -23.40 -31.86 0.23
N PHE A 19 -22.97 -32.85 1.00
CA PHE A 19 -22.07 -32.66 2.13
C PHE A 19 -20.68 -32.16 1.67
N LEU A 20 -20.11 -32.76 0.62
CA LEU A 20 -18.87 -32.34 0.01
C LEU A 20 -18.95 -30.91 -0.54
N LEU A 21 -20.05 -30.59 -1.21
CA LEU A 21 -20.29 -29.24 -1.74
C LEU A 21 -20.35 -28.21 -0.61
N LEU A 22 -21.01 -28.55 0.48
CA LEU A 22 -21.09 -27.68 1.66
C LEU A 22 -19.71 -27.48 2.29
N ALA A 23 -18.94 -28.55 2.43
CA ALA A 23 -17.58 -28.50 2.97
C ALA A 23 -16.67 -27.62 2.09
N LEU A 24 -16.75 -27.74 0.77
CA LEU A 24 -16.00 -26.91 -0.17
C LEU A 24 -16.38 -25.44 -0.07
N ARG A 25 -17.66 -25.14 0.07
CA ARG A 25 -18.13 -23.76 0.26
C ARG A 25 -17.63 -23.18 1.59
N CYS A 26 -17.67 -23.93 2.66
CA CYS A 26 -17.15 -23.50 3.96
C CYS A 26 -15.63 -23.27 3.89
N ALA A 27 -14.88 -24.14 3.24
CA ALA A 27 -13.44 -23.99 3.06
C ALA A 27 -13.11 -22.75 2.25
N SER A 28 -13.84 -22.50 1.15
CA SER A 28 -13.68 -21.32 0.30
C SER A 28 -13.97 -20.04 1.08
N TRP A 29 -15.03 -20.02 1.87
CA TRP A 29 -15.39 -18.88 2.70
C TRP A 29 -14.34 -18.58 3.77
N LEU A 30 -13.84 -19.63 4.44
CA LEU A 30 -12.76 -19.49 5.42
C LEU A 30 -11.48 -18.96 4.79
N ARG A 31 -11.10 -19.45 3.61
CA ARG A 31 -9.94 -18.94 2.88
C ARG A 31 -10.08 -17.46 2.55
N GLY A 32 -11.26 -17.04 2.09
CA GLY A 32 -11.55 -15.65 1.82
C GLY A 32 -11.39 -14.77 3.06
N LYS A 33 -11.92 -15.21 4.20
CA LYS A 33 -11.77 -14.48 5.47
C LYS A 33 -10.32 -14.44 5.97
N MET A 34 -9.59 -15.54 5.84
CA MET A 34 -8.18 -15.59 6.22
C MET A 34 -7.32 -14.67 5.34
N GLN A 35 -7.59 -14.62 4.05
CA GLN A 35 -6.92 -13.69 3.15
C GLN A 35 -7.20 -12.24 3.50
N GLU A 36 -8.45 -11.89 3.75
CA GLU A 36 -8.81 -10.53 4.18
C GLU A 36 -8.10 -10.14 5.48
N ALA A 37 -8.07 -11.04 6.46
CA ALA A 37 -7.38 -10.81 7.72
C ALA A 37 -5.88 -10.62 7.51
N ASN A 38 -5.24 -11.43 6.65
CA ASN A 38 -3.83 -11.30 6.32
C ASN A 38 -3.54 -9.99 5.57
N GLU A 39 -4.37 -9.62 4.61
CA GLU A 39 -4.24 -8.36 3.88
C GLU A 39 -4.33 -7.17 4.83
N ARG A 40 -5.27 -7.19 5.77
CA ARG A 40 -5.41 -6.14 6.78
C ARG A 40 -4.19 -6.05 7.69
N ARG A 41 -3.63 -7.19 8.09
CA ARG A 41 -2.41 -7.23 8.91
C ARG A 41 -1.21 -6.67 8.15
N ILE A 42 -1.05 -7.03 6.88
CA ILE A 42 0.02 -6.55 6.03
C ILE A 42 -0.10 -5.04 5.83
N LEU A 43 -1.30 -4.54 5.53
CA LEU A 43 -1.56 -3.10 5.39
C LEU A 43 -1.28 -2.35 6.68
N LYS A 44 -1.72 -2.87 7.82
CA LYS A 44 -1.48 -2.24 9.11
C LYS A 44 0.00 -2.18 9.44
N ALA A 45 0.73 -3.28 9.22
CA ALA A 45 2.17 -3.33 9.44
C ALA A 45 2.91 -2.36 8.51
N HIS A 46 2.48 -2.27 7.25
CA HIS A 46 3.03 -1.34 6.28
C HIS A 46 2.78 0.11 6.69
N ASP A 47 1.56 0.43 7.09
CA ASP A 47 1.19 1.78 7.56
C ASP A 47 1.97 2.16 8.83
N GLU A 48 2.17 1.23 9.76
CA GLU A 48 2.97 1.46 10.95
C GLU A 48 4.44 1.73 10.61
N ALA A 49 4.99 1.00 9.64
CA ALA A 49 6.36 1.20 9.17
C ALA A 49 6.53 2.59 8.52
N ILE A 50 5.59 2.99 7.67
CA ILE A 50 5.61 4.31 7.04
C ILE A 50 5.40 5.42 8.09
N SER A 51 4.49 5.24 9.01
CA SER A 51 4.27 6.17 10.13
C SER A 51 5.55 6.36 10.95
N ALA A 52 6.27 5.29 11.26
CA ALA A 52 7.54 5.35 11.97
C ALA A 52 8.59 6.13 11.17
N ARG A 53 8.66 5.93 9.85
CA ARG A 53 9.56 6.69 8.97
C ARG A 53 9.21 8.17 8.95
N LEU A 54 7.93 8.51 8.87
CA LEU A 54 7.46 9.90 8.88
C LEU A 54 7.77 10.62 10.18
N LYS A 55 7.72 9.90 11.31
CA LYS A 55 8.08 10.46 12.63
C LYS A 55 9.56 10.87 12.72
N THR A 56 10.42 10.31 11.89
CA THR A 56 11.84 10.69 11.85
C THR A 56 12.10 12.02 11.16
N LEU A 57 11.11 12.55 10.45
CA LEU A 57 11.23 13.84 9.77
C LEU A 57 11.04 14.99 10.72
N SER A 58 11.81 16.06 10.52
CA SER A 58 11.56 17.35 11.16
C SER A 58 10.22 17.92 10.70
N ASP A 59 9.68 18.88 11.44
CA ASP A 59 8.42 19.53 11.08
C ASP A 59 8.49 20.19 9.69
N ASP A 60 9.61 20.85 9.39
CA ASP A 60 9.83 21.49 8.10
C ASP A 60 9.88 20.49 6.96
N ALA A 61 10.56 19.36 7.15
CA ALA A 61 10.66 18.31 6.14
C ALA A 61 9.29 17.64 5.92
N TYR A 62 8.54 17.42 6.99
CA TYR A 62 7.19 16.86 6.89
C TYR A 62 6.23 17.79 6.15
N LEU A 63 6.25 19.09 6.47
CA LEU A 63 5.44 20.08 5.75
C LEU A 63 5.83 20.17 4.28
N LYS A 64 7.12 20.10 3.96
CA LYS A 64 7.59 20.07 2.57
C LYS A 64 7.05 18.84 1.84
N LEU A 65 7.09 17.67 2.48
CA LEU A 65 6.56 16.43 1.91
C LEU A 65 5.05 16.53 1.64
N LEU A 66 4.29 17.09 2.59
CA LEU A 66 2.85 17.32 2.41
C LEU A 66 2.57 18.28 1.25
N GLN A 67 3.36 19.34 1.13
CA GLN A 67 3.24 20.30 0.04
C GLN A 67 3.47 19.61 -1.30
N LEU A 68 4.52 18.81 -1.42
CA LEU A 68 4.82 18.04 -2.62
C LEU A 68 3.72 17.04 -2.96
N TYR A 69 3.19 16.36 -1.96
CA TYR A 69 2.09 15.44 -2.14
C TYR A 69 0.83 16.16 -2.66
N GLN A 70 0.50 17.30 -2.10
CA GLN A 70 -0.66 18.10 -2.54
C GLN A 70 -0.49 18.60 -3.97
N MET A 71 0.70 19.04 -4.34
CA MET A 71 1.00 19.44 -5.70
C MET A 71 0.85 18.28 -6.68
N GLN A 72 1.35 17.11 -6.31
CA GLN A 72 1.20 15.90 -7.13
C GLN A 72 -0.26 15.46 -7.26
N ALA A 73 -1.05 15.57 -6.20
CA ALA A 73 -2.48 15.27 -6.22
C ALA A 73 -3.26 16.19 -7.18
N ARG A 74 -2.79 17.41 -7.36
CA ARG A 74 -3.32 18.37 -8.34
C ARG A 74 -2.76 18.17 -9.74
N LYS A 75 -2.03 17.08 -9.98
CA LYS A 75 -1.37 16.76 -11.24
C LYS A 75 -0.35 17.82 -11.68
N MET A 76 0.23 18.51 -10.71
CA MET A 76 1.33 19.46 -10.97
C MET A 76 2.64 18.71 -11.05
N ARG A 77 3.51 19.20 -11.92
CA ARG A 77 4.84 18.65 -12.07
C ARG A 77 5.73 19.13 -10.92
N LEU A 78 6.44 18.20 -10.29
CA LEU A 78 7.33 18.51 -9.18
C LEU A 78 8.75 18.78 -9.73
N MET A 79 9.01 19.99 -10.14
CA MET A 79 10.36 20.44 -10.52
C MET A 79 11.03 21.05 -9.30
N LEU A 80 11.97 20.30 -8.70
CA LEU A 80 12.62 20.69 -7.45
C LEU A 80 14.11 20.98 -7.69
N ARG A 81 14.60 21.97 -6.97
CA ARG A 81 16.00 22.37 -7.04
C ARG A 81 16.88 21.34 -6.35
N ASP A 82 18.01 21.03 -6.97
CA ASP A 82 18.98 20.06 -6.45
C ASP A 82 19.68 20.55 -5.19
N ASP A 83 19.79 21.87 -5.01
CA ASP A 83 20.47 22.52 -3.88
C ASP A 83 19.58 22.70 -2.64
N ASP A 84 18.31 22.35 -2.72
CA ASP A 84 17.38 22.43 -1.57
C ASP A 84 17.70 21.30 -0.59
N MET A 85 18.06 21.68 0.63
CA MET A 85 18.42 20.70 1.68
C MET A 85 17.26 19.79 2.05
N LEU A 86 16.02 20.30 2.07
CA LEU A 86 14.84 19.49 2.38
C LEU A 86 14.57 18.49 1.26
N VAL A 87 14.75 18.89 0.01
CA VAL A 87 14.62 17.99 -1.14
C VAL A 87 15.66 16.89 -1.08
N GLN A 88 16.91 17.21 -0.79
CA GLN A 88 17.97 16.22 -0.64
C GLN A 88 17.69 15.26 0.51
N LEU A 89 17.21 15.77 1.65
CA LEU A 89 16.83 14.95 2.80
C LEU A 89 15.73 13.95 2.44
N LEU A 90 14.67 14.43 1.80
CA LEU A 90 13.54 13.59 1.39
C LEU A 90 13.97 12.54 0.36
N PHE A 91 14.82 12.92 -0.57
CA PHE A 91 15.36 12.01 -1.58
C PHE A 91 16.24 10.92 -0.95
N ASN A 92 17.14 11.30 -0.04
CA ASN A 92 18.04 10.37 0.63
C ASN A 92 17.27 9.39 1.53
N LYS A 93 16.19 9.83 2.15
CA LYS A 93 15.30 8.98 2.95
C LYS A 93 14.27 8.22 2.13
N GLN A 94 14.30 8.35 0.81
CA GLN A 94 13.42 7.65 -0.11
C GLN A 94 11.93 8.03 0.00
N PHE A 95 11.62 9.23 0.47
CA PHE A 95 10.25 9.74 0.45
C PHE A 95 9.85 10.26 -0.93
N ILE A 96 10.82 10.71 -1.70
CA ILE A 96 10.63 11.14 -3.10
C ILE A 96 11.60 10.39 -3.99
N ARG A 97 11.28 10.26 -5.27
CA ARG A 97 12.10 9.60 -6.27
C ARG A 97 12.23 10.47 -7.51
N LEU A 98 13.31 10.26 -8.26
CA LEU A 98 13.49 10.89 -9.56
C LEU A 98 12.58 10.26 -10.61
N VAL A 99 11.93 11.09 -11.42
CA VAL A 99 11.15 10.64 -12.57
C VAL A 99 12.06 10.31 -13.74
N SER A 100 13.08 11.17 -13.95
CA SER A 100 14.07 10.98 -15.02
C SER A 100 15.39 11.59 -14.60
N ASP A 101 16.49 11.07 -15.18
CA ASP A 101 17.82 11.59 -14.96
C ASP A 101 18.07 12.93 -15.68
N ARG A 102 17.08 13.46 -16.40
CA ARG A 102 17.20 14.72 -17.10
C ARG A 102 17.29 15.88 -16.13
N GLN A 103 18.40 16.56 -16.15
CA GLN A 103 18.56 17.84 -15.48
C GLN A 103 17.85 18.93 -16.25
N ILE A 104 17.13 19.78 -15.54
CA ILE A 104 16.46 20.95 -16.10
C ILE A 104 17.18 22.19 -15.54
N ILE A 105 17.61 23.08 -16.41
CA ILE A 105 18.24 24.32 -16.01
C ILE A 105 17.16 25.34 -15.71
N ILE A 106 17.08 25.76 -14.45
CA ILE A 106 16.19 26.85 -14.02
C ILE A 106 17.05 28.05 -13.70
N GLY A 107 17.16 28.98 -14.64
CA GLY A 107 18.08 30.13 -14.50
C GLY A 107 19.52 29.77 -14.82
N ALA A 108 20.45 30.75 -14.61
CA ALA A 108 21.82 30.62 -15.09
C ALA A 108 22.65 29.53 -14.37
N ASP A 109 22.35 29.24 -13.08
CA ASP A 109 23.19 28.36 -12.24
C ASP A 109 22.38 27.33 -11.44
N THR A 110 21.09 27.21 -11.66
CA THR A 110 20.24 26.32 -10.85
C THR A 110 19.83 25.12 -11.66
N LEU A 111 20.21 23.94 -11.17
CA LEU A 111 19.78 22.66 -11.73
C LEU A 111 18.59 22.13 -10.94
N ALA A 112 17.61 21.60 -11.64
CA ALA A 112 16.44 20.96 -11.07
C ALA A 112 16.17 19.64 -11.76
N HIS A 113 15.50 18.75 -11.04
CA HIS A 113 15.02 17.47 -11.55
C HIS A 113 13.53 17.32 -11.30
N ASP A 114 12.90 16.49 -12.10
CA ASP A 114 11.52 16.08 -11.84
C ASP A 114 11.50 14.99 -10.78
N TYR A 115 10.67 15.19 -9.76
CA TYR A 115 10.49 14.24 -8.68
C TYR A 115 9.05 13.77 -8.59
N LEU A 116 8.87 12.62 -7.97
CA LEU A 116 7.57 12.11 -7.56
C LEU A 116 7.64 11.66 -6.10
N VAL A 117 6.56 11.88 -5.36
CA VAL A 117 6.43 11.30 -4.03
C VAL A 117 6.37 9.78 -4.19
N SER A 118 7.09 9.04 -3.36
CA SER A 118 7.10 7.58 -3.38
C SER A 118 5.67 7.05 -3.30
N GLU A 119 5.36 6.02 -4.09
CA GLU A 119 4.01 5.47 -4.19
C GLU A 119 3.46 5.02 -2.84
N GLU A 120 4.28 4.37 -2.03
CA GLU A 120 3.93 3.95 -0.68
C GLU A 120 3.54 5.12 0.22
N ILE A 121 4.31 6.20 0.18
CA ILE A 121 4.05 7.42 0.95
C ILE A 121 2.79 8.12 0.44
N SER A 122 2.61 8.17 -0.86
CA SER A 122 1.42 8.76 -1.49
C SER A 122 0.15 8.02 -1.07
N GLU A 123 0.17 6.69 -1.09
CA GLU A 123 -0.95 5.87 -0.62
C GLU A 123 -1.24 6.08 0.87
N TYR A 124 -0.21 6.11 1.69
CA TYR A 124 -0.37 6.38 3.12
C TYR A 124 -1.01 7.74 3.36
N LEU A 125 -0.50 8.80 2.73
CA LEU A 125 -1.02 10.15 2.88
C LEU A 125 -2.45 10.29 2.35
N SER A 126 -2.83 9.55 1.33
CA SER A 126 -4.20 9.55 0.83
C SER A 126 -5.19 8.97 1.84
N ARG A 127 -4.76 8.01 2.65
CA ARG A 127 -5.59 7.38 3.69
C ARG A 127 -5.56 8.13 5.03
N HIS A 128 -4.47 8.84 5.31
CA HIS A 128 -4.22 9.49 6.61
C HIS A 128 -3.87 10.97 6.43
N SER A 129 -4.62 11.69 5.59
CA SER A 129 -4.28 13.06 5.17
C SER A 129 -4.41 14.12 6.26
N GLU A 130 -5.07 13.83 7.38
CA GLU A 130 -5.48 14.87 8.33
C GLU A 130 -4.62 14.93 9.59
N ALA A 131 -3.85 13.91 9.91
CA ALA A 131 -3.09 13.87 11.15
C ALA A 131 -1.65 13.42 10.93
N ARG A 132 -0.72 14.16 11.50
CA ARG A 132 0.67 13.73 11.58
C ARG A 132 0.77 12.52 12.49
N PRO A 133 1.38 11.42 12.03
CA PRO A 133 1.59 10.26 12.88
C PRO A 133 2.54 10.53 14.03
#